data_5d4b0cb5305a3e7abe07e8c126c67c43
#
_entry.id   5d4b0cb5305a3e7abe07e8c126c67c43
#
_cell.length_a   1.000
_cell.length_b   1.000
_cell.length_c   1.000
_cell.angle_alpha   90.00
_cell.angle_beta   90.00
_cell.angle_gamma   90.00
#
_symmetry.space_group_name_H-M   'P 1'
#
loop_
_entity.id
_entity.type
_entity.pdbx_description
1 polymer ?
#
loop_
_entity_poly.entity_id
_entity_poly.type
_entity_poly.pdbx_seq_one_letter_code
_entity_poly.pdbx_strand_id
1 'polypeptide(L)'
;MTTIEKIVKNESVEDVLTVFALGSAIPSLDRMFGRYRYEVIASGELLKTYARLFEQGVLANGNGPIAVKGPNWRAPKFMTDKTYS
;
A
#
# COMPACT_ATOMS: atom_id res chain seq x y z
N MET A 1 19.01 4.11 -5.47
CA MET A 1 17.70 3.96 -4.83
C MET A 1 16.65 3.63 -5.87
N THR A 2 15.90 2.56 -5.69
CA THR A 2 14.86 2.18 -6.66
C THR A 2 13.63 3.05 -6.50
N THR A 3 12.77 3.08 -7.52
CA THR A 3 11.50 3.81 -7.45
C THR A 3 10.62 3.29 -6.33
N ILE A 4 10.54 1.96 -6.15
CA ILE A 4 9.75 1.33 -5.08
C ILE A 4 10.24 1.79 -3.72
N GLU A 5 11.54 1.78 -3.50
CA GLU A 5 12.14 2.22 -2.25
C GLU A 5 11.79 3.67 -1.93
N LYS A 6 11.89 4.55 -2.93
CA LYS A 6 11.55 5.97 -2.77
C LYS A 6 10.09 6.16 -2.37
N ILE A 7 9.18 5.45 -3.02
CA ILE A 7 7.75 5.52 -2.72
C ILE A 7 7.47 5.05 -1.31
N VAL A 8 8.02 3.89 -0.92
CA VAL A 8 7.80 3.32 0.41
C VAL A 8 8.32 4.25 1.49
N LYS A 9 9.46 4.90 1.27
CA LYS A 9 10.06 5.80 2.26
C LYS A 9 9.37 7.16 2.35
N ASN A 10 8.84 7.67 1.26
CA ASN A 10 8.38 9.05 1.18
C ASN A 10 6.87 9.23 1.22
N GLU A 11 6.09 8.23 0.79
CA GLU A 11 4.64 8.37 0.75
C GLU A 11 4.00 7.78 2.00
N SER A 12 2.75 8.18 2.29
CA SER A 12 2.03 7.63 3.43
C SER A 12 1.78 6.14 3.24
N VAL A 13 1.65 5.41 4.35
CA VAL A 13 1.33 3.98 4.31
C VAL A 13 0.05 3.75 3.52
N GLU A 14 -0.96 4.61 3.74
CA GLU A 14 -2.23 4.53 3.02
C GLU A 14 -2.03 4.61 1.51
N ASP A 15 -1.27 5.60 1.04
CA ASP A 15 -1.03 5.78 -0.39
C ASP A 15 -0.24 4.63 -0.99
N VAL A 16 0.77 4.15 -0.28
CA VAL A 16 1.57 3.00 -0.75
C VAL A 16 0.68 1.76 -0.90
N LEU A 17 -0.15 1.47 0.11
CA LEU A 17 -1.02 0.30 0.08
C LEU A 17 -2.11 0.42 -0.99
N THR A 18 -2.62 1.63 -1.24
CA THR A 18 -3.64 1.85 -2.27
C THR A 18 -3.16 1.37 -3.64
N VAL A 19 -1.87 1.45 -3.90
CA VAL A 19 -1.29 1.02 -5.18
C VAL A 19 -0.71 -0.40 -5.09
N PHE A 20 0.16 -0.65 -4.11
CA PHE A 20 0.94 -1.90 -4.11
C PHE A 20 0.15 -3.10 -3.62
N ALA A 21 -0.93 -2.91 -2.85
CA ALA A 21 -1.79 -4.02 -2.44
C ALA A 21 -2.51 -4.67 -3.63
N LEU A 22 -2.61 -3.97 -4.75
CA LEU A 22 -3.23 -4.51 -5.97
C LEU A 22 -2.33 -5.53 -6.68
N GLY A 23 -1.07 -5.61 -6.31
CA GLY A 23 -0.13 -6.54 -6.94
C GLY A 23 0.66 -7.39 -5.95
N SER A 24 0.43 -7.22 -4.66
CA SER A 24 1.21 -7.90 -3.62
C SER A 24 0.33 -8.29 -2.44
N ALA A 25 0.48 -9.53 -1.98
CA ALA A 25 -0.19 -10.01 -0.78
C ALA A 25 0.50 -9.47 0.48
N ILE A 26 -0.15 -9.61 1.65
CA ILE A 26 0.37 -9.11 2.93
C ILE A 26 1.81 -9.54 3.21
N PRO A 27 2.22 -10.81 3.02
CA PRO A 27 3.62 -11.18 3.30
C PRO A 27 4.64 -10.38 2.49
N SER A 28 4.32 -10.06 1.24
CA SER A 28 5.21 -9.25 0.39
C SER A 28 5.23 -7.80 0.82
N LEU A 29 4.07 -7.24 1.20
CA LEU A 29 3.96 -5.88 1.71
C LEU A 29 4.71 -5.74 3.04
N ASP A 30 4.56 -6.71 3.92
CA ASP A 30 5.26 -6.75 5.20
C ASP A 30 6.79 -6.72 4.99
N ARG A 31 7.28 -7.54 4.06
CA ARG A 31 8.70 -7.61 3.74
C ARG A 31 9.21 -6.28 3.17
N MET A 32 8.44 -5.65 2.30
CA MET A 32 8.79 -4.38 1.68
C MET A 32 8.92 -3.26 2.72
N PHE A 33 7.93 -3.11 3.59
CA PHE A 33 7.98 -2.12 4.66
C PHE A 33 9.04 -2.47 5.70
N GLY A 34 9.18 -3.74 6.04
CA GLY A 34 10.20 -4.20 6.97
C GLY A 34 11.61 -3.84 6.50
N ARG A 35 11.82 -3.82 5.19
CA ARG A 35 13.10 -3.49 4.59
C ARG A 35 13.36 -1.97 4.54
N TYR A 36 12.34 -1.18 4.21
CA TYR A 36 12.53 0.24 3.94
C TYR A 36 11.95 1.17 4.99
N ARG A 37 10.96 0.72 5.77
CA ARG A 37 10.33 1.50 6.83
C ARG A 37 9.87 0.57 7.95
N TYR A 38 10.83 0.03 8.67
CA TYR A 38 10.56 -0.98 9.70
C TYR A 38 9.58 -0.49 10.78
N GLU A 39 9.58 0.81 11.10
CA GLU A 39 8.67 1.35 12.10
C GLU A 39 7.20 1.12 11.78
N VAL A 40 6.87 0.99 10.50
CA VAL A 40 5.50 0.70 10.07
C VAL A 40 5.09 -0.71 10.50
N ILE A 41 6.02 -1.67 10.44
CA ILE A 41 5.77 -3.03 10.90
C ILE A 41 5.74 -3.09 12.43
N ALA A 42 6.72 -2.47 13.07
CA ALA A 42 6.86 -2.51 14.54
C ALA A 42 5.65 -1.90 15.25
N SER A 43 5.05 -0.85 14.67
CA SER A 43 3.90 -0.17 15.26
C SER A 43 2.55 -0.84 14.96
N GLY A 44 2.53 -1.81 14.02
CA GLY A 44 1.28 -2.42 13.57
C GLY A 44 0.52 -1.57 12.57
N GLU A 45 1.11 -0.48 12.09
CA GLU A 45 0.45 0.45 11.18
C GLU A 45 0.07 -0.19 9.85
N LEU A 46 0.87 -1.13 9.36
CA LEU A 46 0.60 -1.82 8.09
C LEU A 46 -0.77 -2.49 8.12
N LEU A 47 -1.00 -3.36 9.11
CA LEU A 47 -2.25 -4.12 9.21
C LEU A 47 -3.44 -3.24 9.52
N LYS A 48 -3.26 -2.24 10.37
CA LYS A 48 -4.34 -1.28 10.69
C LYS A 48 -4.76 -0.49 9.47
N THR A 49 -3.81 0.00 8.70
CA THR A 49 -4.11 0.77 7.49
C THR A 49 -4.73 -0.10 6.43
N TYR A 50 -4.21 -1.32 6.25
CA TYR A 50 -4.76 -2.28 5.30
C TYR A 50 -6.24 -2.57 5.59
N ALA A 51 -6.56 -2.86 6.86
CA ALA A 51 -7.95 -3.11 7.27
C ALA A 51 -8.84 -1.89 7.03
N ARG A 52 -8.33 -0.69 7.34
CA ARG A 52 -9.08 0.55 7.14
C ARG A 52 -9.42 0.78 5.67
N LEU A 53 -8.51 0.47 4.76
CA LEU A 53 -8.76 0.65 3.33
C LEU A 53 -9.87 -0.27 2.83
N PHE A 54 -9.99 -1.48 3.38
CA PHE A 54 -11.12 -2.36 3.08
C PHE A 54 -12.43 -1.79 3.63
N GLU A 55 -12.42 -1.28 4.86
CA GLU A 55 -13.62 -0.68 5.47
C GLU A 55 -14.10 0.54 4.68
N GLN A 56 -13.18 1.32 4.15
CA GLN A 56 -13.50 2.53 3.38
C GLN A 56 -13.88 2.22 1.92
N GLY A 57 -13.79 0.97 1.50
CA GLY A 57 -14.11 0.60 0.12
C GLY A 57 -13.03 0.98 -0.89
N VAL A 58 -11.84 1.35 -0.44
CA VAL A 58 -10.71 1.64 -1.32
C VAL A 58 -10.15 0.35 -1.89
N LEU A 59 -10.05 -0.69 -1.06
CA LEU A 59 -9.65 -2.03 -1.48
C LEU A 59 -10.81 -3.00 -1.26
N ALA A 60 -10.83 -4.09 -2.01
CA ALA A 60 -11.83 -5.13 -1.88
C ALA A 60 -11.19 -6.50 -2.04
N ASN A 61 -11.89 -7.53 -1.58
CA ASN A 61 -11.44 -8.91 -1.72
C ASN A 61 -11.62 -9.39 -3.16
N GLY A 62 -10.56 -9.99 -3.70
CA GLY A 62 -10.62 -10.65 -5.00
C GLY A 62 -10.77 -12.16 -4.83
N ASN A 63 -10.41 -12.92 -5.86
CA ASN A 63 -10.49 -14.37 -5.86
C ASN A 63 -9.29 -15.06 -5.20
N GLY A 64 -8.33 -14.29 -4.72
CA GLY A 64 -7.10 -14.80 -4.11
C GLY A 64 -6.61 -13.89 -3.01
N PRO A 65 -5.36 -14.05 -2.56
CA PRO A 65 -4.80 -13.28 -1.44
C PRO A 65 -4.48 -11.83 -1.79
N ILE A 66 -4.53 -11.46 -3.07
CA ILE A 66 -4.21 -10.09 -3.52
C ILE A 66 -5.50 -9.30 -3.62
N ALA A 67 -5.50 -8.09 -3.04
CA ALA A 67 -6.66 -7.22 -3.06
C ALA A 67 -6.93 -6.68 -4.47
N VAL A 68 -8.17 -6.26 -4.71
CA VAL A 68 -8.57 -5.60 -5.94
C VAL A 68 -9.09 -4.21 -5.61
N LYS A 69 -9.27 -3.37 -6.63
CA LYS A 69 -9.83 -2.03 -6.43
C LYS A 69 -11.25 -2.11 -5.90
N GLY A 70 -11.52 -1.42 -4.80
CA GLY A 70 -12.86 -1.28 -4.27
C GLY A 70 -13.64 -0.19 -5.01
N PRO A 71 -14.93 -0.02 -4.67
CA PRO A 71 -15.77 0.99 -5.34
C PRO A 71 -15.31 2.43 -5.11
N ASN A 72 -14.54 2.67 -4.05
CA ASN A 72 -14.04 4.01 -3.72
C ASN A 72 -12.56 4.18 -4.01
N TRP A 73 -11.96 3.28 -4.79
CA TRP A 73 -10.54 3.36 -5.11
C TRP A 73 -10.23 4.62 -5.91
N ARG A 74 -9.17 5.33 -5.52
CA ARG A 74 -8.64 6.48 -6.24
C ARG A 74 -7.13 6.39 -6.30
N ALA A 75 -6.55 6.76 -7.44
CA ALA A 75 -5.11 6.84 -7.57
C ALA A 75 -4.56 7.90 -6.61
N PRO A 76 -3.55 7.56 -5.79
CA PRO A 76 -2.91 8.55 -4.92
C PRO A 76 -2.28 9.67 -5.72
N LYS A 77 -2.06 10.81 -5.06
CA LYS A 77 -1.52 12.00 -5.71
C LYS A 77 -0.16 11.75 -6.36
N PHE A 78 0.70 10.93 -5.75
CA PHE A 78 2.01 10.65 -6.33
C PHE A 78 1.92 9.94 -7.69
N MET A 79 0.81 9.22 -7.93
CA MET A 79 0.54 8.57 -9.22
C MET A 79 0.03 9.58 -10.24
N THR A 80 -0.95 10.40 -9.84
CA THR A 80 -1.57 11.38 -10.74
C THR A 80 -0.61 12.51 -11.10
N ASP A 81 0.27 12.90 -10.16
CA ASP A 81 1.28 13.94 -10.37
C ASP A 81 2.53 13.39 -11.03
N LYS A 82 2.61 12.07 -11.23
CA LYS A 82 3.77 11.40 -11.83
C LYS A 82 5.08 11.73 -11.09
N THR A 83 5.03 11.81 -9.77
CA THR A 83 6.16 12.21 -8.93
C THR A 83 7.39 11.34 -9.14
N TYR A 84 7.19 10.06 -9.46
CA TYR A 84 8.28 9.08 -9.60
C TYR A 84 8.48 8.60 -11.04
N SER A 85 7.90 9.29 -12.01
CA SER A 85 8.08 8.93 -13.41
C SER A 85 9.36 9.51 -13.99
#